data_97369e0b4cbb6d1c035a943cfd175a36
#
_entry.id   97369e0b4cbb6d1c035a943cfd175a36
#
_cell.length_a   1.000
_cell.length_b   1.000
_cell.length_c   1.000
_cell.angle_alpha   90.00
_cell.angle_beta   90.00
_cell.angle_gamma   90.00
#
_symmetry.space_group_name_H-M   'P 1'
#
loop_
_entity.id
_entity.type
_entity.pdbx_description
1 polymer ?
#
loop_
_entity_poly.entity_id
_entity_poly.type
_entity_poly.pdbx_seq_one_letter_code
_entity_poly.pdbx_strand_id
1 'polypeptide(L)'
;NFFFRDLLDRNGFQSKSMKYYKTVTINDGNNLENHFAEYKNVDVIGLVVNYIDILGHAKAESNVISELLHDESAYRDAVHSWFENSWLYSILKELASWDHKVIITSDHGSIRVEKPTMIKGDRETSSGIRYKHGRNIHSPEKGGLTISDPTKYGLPRESQFNQFIVAKNKHFFV
;
A
#
# COMPACT_ATOMS: atom_id res chain seq x y z
N ASN A 1 1.06 7.56 18.45
CA ASN A 1 1.38 6.27 17.90
C ASN A 1 2.82 5.86 18.21
N PHE A 2 3.00 4.71 18.90
CA PHE A 2 4.27 4.26 19.44
C PHE A 2 5.35 4.10 18.34
N PHE A 3 5.05 3.36 17.27
CA PHE A 3 6.03 3.08 16.21
C PHE A 3 6.49 4.34 15.46
N PHE A 4 5.60 5.29 15.22
CA PHE A 4 5.97 6.54 14.56
C PHE A 4 6.88 7.39 15.45
N ARG A 5 6.61 7.44 16.77
CA ARG A 5 7.49 8.10 17.74
C ARG A 5 8.86 7.43 17.81
N ASP A 6 8.90 6.12 17.94
CA ASP A 6 10.15 5.35 17.97
C ASP A 6 11.01 5.58 16.70
N LEU A 7 10.37 5.64 15.54
CA LEU A 7 11.05 5.96 14.28
C LEU A 7 11.70 7.35 14.32
N LEU A 8 10.97 8.36 14.78
CA LEU A 8 11.49 9.73 14.90
C LEU A 8 12.65 9.79 15.91
N ASP A 9 12.50 9.14 17.04
CA ASP A 9 13.50 9.13 18.10
C ASP A 9 14.83 8.49 17.65
N ARG A 10 14.75 7.37 16.92
CA ARG A 10 15.93 6.70 16.33
C ARG A 10 16.64 7.55 15.27
N ASN A 11 15.94 8.48 14.65
CA ASN A 11 16.49 9.36 13.63
C ASN A 11 16.88 10.76 14.14
N GLY A 12 16.95 10.95 15.47
CA GLY A 12 17.43 12.21 16.06
C GLY A 12 16.38 13.30 16.22
N PHE A 13 15.09 12.95 16.15
CA PHE A 13 13.96 13.89 16.24
C PHE A 13 13.22 13.83 17.59
N GLN A 14 13.92 13.46 18.68
CA GLN A 14 13.33 13.27 20.02
C GLN A 14 12.63 14.54 20.56
N SER A 15 13.17 15.72 20.27
CA SER A 15 12.62 17.01 20.71
C SER A 15 11.48 17.53 19.85
N LYS A 16 11.18 16.88 18.74
CA LYS A 16 10.13 17.32 17.82
C LYS A 16 8.75 16.92 18.27
N SER A 17 7.83 17.87 18.23
CA SER A 17 6.41 17.57 18.43
C SER A 17 5.89 16.75 17.27
N MET A 18 5.00 15.79 17.54
CA MET A 18 4.42 14.97 16.48
C MET A 18 2.93 14.71 16.69
N LYS A 19 2.23 14.58 15.59
CA LYS A 19 0.88 14.03 15.51
C LYS A 19 0.83 12.89 14.49
N TYR A 20 0.06 11.88 14.80
CA TYR A 20 -0.22 10.79 13.86
C TYR A 20 -1.72 10.57 13.81
N TYR A 21 -2.25 10.52 12.60
CA TYR A 21 -3.66 10.26 12.37
C TYR A 21 -3.83 9.20 11.28
N LYS A 22 -4.74 8.27 11.51
CA LYS A 22 -5.13 7.27 10.51
C LYS A 22 -6.62 7.39 10.27
N THR A 23 -6.99 7.61 9.02
CA THR A 23 -8.38 7.67 8.59
C THR A 23 -8.78 6.35 7.93
N VAL A 24 -9.87 5.77 8.40
CA VAL A 24 -10.45 4.54 7.87
C VAL A 24 -11.85 4.83 7.32
N THR A 25 -12.58 5.72 7.98
CA THR A 25 -13.94 6.13 7.62
C THR A 25 -13.99 7.59 7.18
N ILE A 26 -15.11 7.96 6.53
CA ILE A 26 -15.40 9.38 6.20
C ILE A 26 -15.45 10.22 7.47
N ASN A 27 -16.03 9.71 8.54
CA ASN A 27 -16.13 10.44 9.81
C ASN A 27 -14.76 10.73 10.42
N ASP A 28 -13.80 9.80 10.30
CA ASP A 28 -12.42 10.06 10.76
C ASP A 28 -11.81 11.23 10.00
N GLY A 29 -12.02 11.27 8.70
CA GLY A 29 -11.53 12.35 7.85
C GLY A 29 -12.16 13.70 8.15
N ASN A 30 -13.48 13.76 8.25
CA ASN A 30 -14.21 14.98 8.59
C ASN A 30 -13.84 15.50 9.99
N ASN A 31 -13.64 14.60 10.93
CA ASN A 31 -13.18 14.98 12.28
C ASN A 31 -11.77 15.56 12.24
N LEU A 32 -10.87 14.96 11.46
CA LEU A 32 -9.53 15.51 11.26
C LEU A 32 -9.58 16.89 10.62
N GLU A 33 -10.36 17.08 9.54
CA GLU A 33 -10.54 18.36 8.85
C GLU A 33 -10.98 19.47 9.81
N ASN A 34 -11.98 19.19 10.62
CA ASN A 34 -12.52 20.17 11.58
C ASN A 34 -11.51 20.65 12.65
N HIS A 35 -10.48 19.85 12.93
CA HIS A 35 -9.47 20.16 13.95
C HIS A 35 -8.07 20.36 13.37
N PHE A 36 -7.94 20.37 12.04
CA PHE A 36 -6.63 20.34 11.39
C PHE A 36 -5.80 21.59 11.67
N ALA A 37 -6.45 22.74 11.77
CA ALA A 37 -5.79 24.01 12.10
C ALA A 37 -4.99 23.96 13.43
N GLU A 38 -5.39 23.12 14.37
CA GLU A 38 -4.67 22.93 15.64
C GLU A 38 -3.27 22.33 15.46
N TYR A 39 -3.01 21.70 14.29
CA TYR A 39 -1.73 21.05 14.01
C TYR A 39 -0.69 21.96 13.36
N LYS A 40 -1.04 23.23 13.10
CA LYS A 40 -0.15 24.19 12.41
C LYS A 40 1.23 24.33 13.05
N ASN A 41 1.32 24.21 14.37
CA ASN A 41 2.57 24.34 15.10
C ASN A 41 3.23 22.99 15.47
N VAL A 42 2.76 21.91 14.88
CA VAL A 42 3.32 20.57 15.08
C VAL A 42 4.47 20.36 14.09
N ASP A 43 5.65 19.97 14.59
CA ASP A 43 6.85 19.79 13.75
C ASP A 43 6.70 18.66 12.72
N VAL A 44 6.05 17.56 13.08
CA VAL A 44 5.90 16.37 12.21
C VAL A 44 4.47 15.83 12.29
N ILE A 45 3.82 15.76 11.14
CA ILE A 45 2.47 15.20 11.02
C ILE A 45 2.54 13.97 10.13
N GLY A 46 2.16 12.82 10.65
CA GLY A 46 1.97 11.59 9.89
C GLY A 46 0.49 11.36 9.66
N LEU A 47 0.06 11.38 8.41
CA LEU A 47 -1.33 11.13 8.03
C LEU A 47 -1.41 9.89 7.15
N VAL A 48 -2.18 8.90 7.56
CA VAL A 48 -2.49 7.68 6.78
C VAL A 48 -3.92 7.75 6.27
N VAL A 49 -4.08 7.63 4.97
CA VAL A 49 -5.37 7.70 4.28
C VAL A 49 -5.65 6.36 3.63
N ASN A 50 -6.57 5.58 4.19
CA ASN A 50 -6.84 4.21 3.73
C ASN A 50 -7.85 4.10 2.59
N TYR A 51 -8.40 5.20 2.09
CA TYR A 51 -9.49 5.15 1.10
C TYR A 51 -9.12 4.34 -0.15
N ILE A 52 -7.94 4.57 -0.72
CA ILE A 52 -7.51 3.92 -1.97
C ILE A 52 -7.31 2.42 -1.77
N ASP A 53 -6.74 2.04 -0.64
CA ASP A 53 -6.56 0.64 -0.26
C ASP A 53 -7.92 -0.07 -0.07
N ILE A 54 -8.84 0.55 0.66
CA ILE A 54 -10.19 0.04 0.86
C ILE A 54 -10.94 -0.10 -0.48
N LEU A 55 -10.81 0.89 -1.38
CA LEU A 55 -11.43 0.84 -2.70
C LEU A 55 -10.86 -0.32 -3.54
N GLY A 56 -9.55 -0.54 -3.48
CA GLY A 56 -8.89 -1.65 -4.14
C GLY A 56 -9.35 -3.02 -3.65
N HIS A 57 -9.49 -3.19 -2.35
CA HIS A 57 -10.06 -4.40 -1.74
C HIS A 57 -11.54 -4.60 -2.10
N ALA A 58 -12.34 -3.55 -1.99
CA ALA A 58 -13.76 -3.60 -2.34
C ALA A 58 -13.98 -4.00 -3.81
N LYS A 59 -13.11 -3.54 -4.74
CA LYS A 59 -13.15 -3.97 -6.13
C LYS A 59 -12.90 -5.48 -6.28
N ALA A 60 -12.01 -6.05 -5.47
CA ALA A 60 -11.70 -7.47 -5.52
C ALA A 60 -12.79 -8.37 -4.90
N GLU A 61 -13.55 -7.84 -3.94
CA GLU A 61 -14.51 -8.60 -3.13
C GLU A 61 -15.98 -8.43 -3.56
N SER A 62 -16.29 -7.35 -4.29
CA SER A 62 -17.66 -7.01 -4.70
C SER A 62 -17.83 -7.01 -6.22
N ASN A 63 -18.72 -7.85 -6.75
CA ASN A 63 -19.03 -7.86 -8.17
C ASN A 63 -19.58 -6.51 -8.65
N VAL A 64 -20.41 -5.84 -7.85
CA VAL A 64 -20.97 -4.53 -8.21
C VAL A 64 -19.87 -3.49 -8.34
N ILE A 65 -18.95 -3.44 -7.38
CA ILE A 65 -17.80 -2.50 -7.43
C ILE A 65 -16.87 -2.88 -8.58
N SER A 66 -16.67 -4.17 -8.83
CA SER A 66 -15.83 -4.63 -9.96
C SER A 66 -16.42 -4.24 -11.31
N GLU A 67 -17.73 -4.26 -11.47
CA GLU A 67 -18.42 -3.79 -12.68
C GLU A 67 -18.34 -2.27 -12.85
N LEU A 68 -18.55 -1.52 -11.77
CA LEU A 68 -18.45 -0.05 -11.78
C LEU A 68 -17.03 0.41 -12.09
N LEU A 69 -16.04 -0.27 -11.54
CA LEU A 69 -14.62 0.02 -11.72
C LEU A 69 -13.97 -0.99 -12.69
N HIS A 70 -14.64 -1.29 -13.79
CA HIS A 70 -14.31 -2.39 -14.71
C HIS A 70 -12.91 -2.29 -15.30
N ASP A 71 -12.38 -1.10 -15.47
CA ASP A 71 -11.03 -0.87 -15.99
C ASP A 71 -10.21 0.10 -15.12
N GLU A 72 -8.98 0.39 -15.55
CA GLU A 72 -8.08 1.27 -14.83
C GLU A 72 -8.53 2.74 -14.90
N SER A 73 -9.17 3.16 -16.00
CA SER A 73 -9.67 4.52 -16.15
C SER A 73 -10.79 4.79 -15.15
N ALA A 74 -11.79 3.90 -15.11
CA ALA A 74 -12.89 4.01 -14.16
C ALA A 74 -12.42 4.02 -12.70
N TYR A 75 -11.38 3.22 -12.39
CA TYR A 75 -10.78 3.23 -11.05
C TYR A 75 -10.11 4.58 -10.73
N ARG A 76 -9.35 5.13 -11.67
CA ARG A 76 -8.69 6.44 -11.49
C ARG A 76 -9.70 7.57 -11.38
N ASP A 77 -10.77 7.55 -12.19
CA ASP A 77 -11.82 8.55 -12.14
C ASP A 77 -12.55 8.54 -10.80
N ALA A 78 -12.79 7.35 -10.24
CA ALA A 78 -13.36 7.21 -8.90
C ALA A 78 -12.45 7.80 -7.81
N VAL A 79 -11.14 7.51 -7.88
CA VAL A 79 -10.14 8.07 -6.93
C VAL A 79 -10.07 9.59 -7.08
N HIS A 80 -10.04 10.10 -8.30
CA HIS A 80 -9.98 11.53 -8.59
C HIS A 80 -11.21 12.25 -8.07
N SER A 81 -12.41 11.74 -8.39
CA SER A 81 -13.66 12.31 -7.92
C SER A 81 -13.76 12.33 -6.40
N TRP A 82 -13.34 11.22 -5.75
CA TRP A 82 -13.27 11.19 -4.29
C TRP A 82 -12.31 12.26 -3.76
N PHE A 83 -11.11 12.36 -4.33
CA PHE A 83 -10.09 13.30 -3.87
C PHE A 83 -10.60 14.75 -3.93
N GLU A 84 -11.18 15.17 -5.05
CA GLU A 84 -11.69 16.54 -5.24
C GLU A 84 -12.80 16.91 -4.26
N ASN A 85 -13.60 15.94 -3.83
CA ASN A 85 -14.75 16.14 -2.94
C ASN A 85 -14.46 15.70 -1.49
N SER A 86 -13.21 15.36 -1.17
CA SER A 86 -12.86 14.84 0.14
C SER A 86 -12.30 15.89 1.09
N TRP A 87 -12.40 15.57 2.36
CA TRP A 87 -11.72 16.27 3.45
C TRP A 87 -10.20 16.39 3.21
N LEU A 88 -9.58 15.44 2.49
CA LEU A 88 -8.15 15.45 2.18
C LEU A 88 -7.78 16.64 1.30
N TYR A 89 -8.61 16.96 0.33
CA TYR A 89 -8.39 18.12 -0.54
C TYR A 89 -8.44 19.45 0.24
N SER A 90 -9.38 19.57 1.18
CA SER A 90 -9.45 20.71 2.09
C SER A 90 -8.20 20.84 2.96
N ILE A 91 -7.74 19.74 3.55
CA ILE A 91 -6.49 19.70 4.32
C ILE A 91 -5.28 20.13 3.49
N LEU A 92 -5.16 19.64 2.26
CA LEU A 92 -4.05 20.04 1.38
C LEU A 92 -4.10 21.52 0.99
N LYS A 93 -5.30 22.09 0.81
CA LYS A 93 -5.45 23.54 0.61
C LYS A 93 -5.00 24.33 1.83
N GLU A 94 -5.34 23.88 3.01
CA GLU A 94 -4.92 24.51 4.25
C GLU A 94 -3.40 24.42 4.42
N LEU A 95 -2.80 23.25 4.21
CA LEU A 95 -1.36 23.03 4.21
C LEU A 95 -0.61 23.93 3.22
N ALA A 96 -1.20 24.26 2.09
CA ALA A 96 -0.60 25.17 1.12
C ALA A 96 -0.36 26.59 1.67
N SER A 97 -1.06 26.95 2.75
CA SER A 97 -0.88 28.22 3.46
C SER A 97 0.11 28.11 4.64
N TRP A 98 0.58 26.91 4.96
CA TRP A 98 1.52 26.68 6.06
C TRP A 98 2.97 26.61 5.54
N ASP A 99 3.91 26.93 6.40
CA ASP A 99 5.36 26.72 6.13
C ASP A 99 5.76 25.28 6.46
N HIS A 100 5.11 24.31 5.79
CA HIS A 100 5.36 22.89 5.98
C HIS A 100 5.81 22.24 4.67
N LYS A 101 6.79 21.34 4.77
CA LYS A 101 7.14 20.46 3.67
C LYS A 101 6.19 19.28 3.63
N VAL A 102 5.45 19.12 2.53
CA VAL A 102 4.52 18.00 2.33
C VAL A 102 5.21 16.90 1.52
N ILE A 103 5.14 15.66 2.02
CA ILE A 103 5.61 14.46 1.34
C ILE A 103 4.40 13.53 1.16
N ILE A 104 4.06 13.23 -0.08
CA ILE A 104 3.01 12.28 -0.44
C ILE A 104 3.69 10.99 -0.88
N THR A 105 3.32 9.88 -0.26
CA THR A 105 3.88 8.56 -0.56
C THR A 105 2.84 7.46 -0.34
N SER A 106 3.17 6.23 -0.70
CA SER A 106 2.37 5.04 -0.40
C SER A 106 3.28 3.91 0.09
N ASP A 107 2.73 2.98 0.83
CA ASP A 107 3.40 1.77 1.29
C ASP A 107 3.56 0.73 0.17
N HIS A 108 2.63 0.69 -0.78
CA HIS A 108 2.67 -0.11 -2.00
C HIS A 108 1.84 0.53 -3.11
N GLY A 109 1.92 -0.05 -4.28
CA GLY A 109 1.08 0.29 -5.42
C GLY A 109 0.25 -0.91 -5.87
N SER A 110 -0.44 -0.75 -6.99
CA SER A 110 -1.14 -1.80 -7.70
C SER A 110 -0.54 -2.02 -9.09
N ILE A 111 -0.67 -3.22 -9.61
CA ILE A 111 -0.25 -3.56 -10.96
C ILE A 111 -1.35 -4.35 -11.66
N ARG A 112 -1.71 -3.93 -12.87
CA ARG A 112 -2.58 -4.71 -13.73
C ARG A 112 -1.81 -5.91 -14.28
N VAL A 113 -2.30 -7.10 -13.99
CA VAL A 113 -1.75 -8.37 -14.51
C VAL A 113 -2.57 -8.86 -15.68
N GLU A 114 -1.91 -9.47 -16.67
CA GLU A 114 -2.54 -9.87 -17.94
C GLU A 114 -2.13 -11.27 -18.38
N LYS A 115 -0.98 -11.76 -17.91
CA LYS A 115 -0.35 -12.99 -18.43
C LYS A 115 -0.33 -14.07 -17.37
N PRO A 116 -1.25 -15.05 -17.41
CA PRO A 116 -1.19 -16.19 -16.50
C PRO A 116 0.09 -16.99 -16.75
N THR A 117 0.70 -17.43 -15.69
CA THR A 117 1.92 -18.25 -15.70
C THR A 117 1.72 -19.43 -14.78
N MET A 118 1.66 -20.60 -15.37
CA MET A 118 1.57 -21.83 -14.61
C MET A 118 2.89 -22.10 -13.89
N ILE A 119 2.81 -22.41 -12.61
CA ILE A 119 3.95 -22.80 -11.79
C ILE A 119 3.87 -24.27 -11.44
N LYS A 120 5.06 -24.86 -11.18
CA LYS A 120 5.17 -26.19 -10.60
C LYS A 120 5.68 -26.05 -9.17
N GLY A 121 5.06 -26.73 -8.24
CA GLY A 121 5.47 -26.70 -6.84
C GLY A 121 4.71 -27.71 -6.01
N ASP A 122 5.13 -27.90 -4.78
CA ASP A 122 4.45 -28.76 -3.84
C ASP A 122 3.08 -28.18 -3.42
N ARG A 123 2.22 -28.99 -2.82
CA ARG A 123 0.86 -28.58 -2.38
C ARG A 123 0.86 -27.43 -1.37
N GLU A 124 1.95 -27.26 -0.65
CA GLU A 124 2.11 -26.23 0.39
C GLU A 124 2.77 -24.95 -0.18
N THR A 125 2.20 -24.39 -1.25
CA THR A 125 2.61 -23.08 -1.74
C THR A 125 1.70 -21.97 -1.25
N SER A 126 2.25 -20.78 -1.02
CA SER A 126 1.43 -19.62 -0.63
C SER A 126 0.39 -19.27 -1.70
N SER A 127 -0.72 -18.66 -1.32
CA SER A 127 -1.83 -18.29 -2.21
C SER A 127 -1.57 -17.04 -3.09
N GLY A 128 -0.48 -16.29 -2.84
CA GLY A 128 -0.19 -15.06 -3.57
C GLY A 128 -0.11 -15.25 -5.09
N ILE A 129 -0.69 -14.34 -5.85
CA ILE A 129 -0.68 -14.41 -7.32
C ILE A 129 0.53 -13.73 -7.96
N ARG A 130 1.22 -12.85 -7.26
CA ARG A 130 2.40 -12.14 -7.75
C ARG A 130 3.70 -12.65 -7.17
N TYR A 131 3.64 -13.32 -6.03
CA TYR A 131 4.77 -14.05 -5.45
C TYR A 131 4.25 -15.33 -4.81
N LYS A 132 5.12 -16.33 -4.75
CA LYS A 132 4.87 -17.55 -3.98
C LYS A 132 6.15 -17.98 -3.27
N HIS A 133 6.00 -18.60 -2.14
CA HIS A 133 7.07 -19.24 -1.41
C HIS A 133 6.71 -20.69 -1.11
N GLY A 134 7.70 -21.55 -1.01
CA GLY A 134 7.50 -22.97 -0.79
C GLY A 134 8.77 -23.78 -0.99
N ARG A 135 8.60 -25.09 -1.08
CA ARG A 135 9.65 -26.03 -1.50
C ARG A 135 9.49 -26.35 -2.98
N ASN A 136 10.62 -26.58 -3.67
CA ASN A 136 10.63 -27.06 -5.06
C ASN A 136 9.70 -26.26 -5.99
N ILE A 137 9.67 -24.94 -5.84
CA ILE A 137 8.82 -24.09 -6.68
C ILE A 137 9.60 -23.68 -7.91
N HIS A 138 9.00 -23.90 -9.07
CA HIS A 138 9.59 -23.51 -10.35
C HIS A 138 8.61 -22.70 -11.19
N SER A 139 9.12 -21.64 -11.76
CA SER A 139 8.43 -20.80 -12.74
C SER A 139 9.20 -20.80 -14.05
N PRO A 140 8.52 -20.75 -15.20
CA PRO A 140 9.18 -20.47 -16.47
C PRO A 140 9.95 -19.13 -16.40
N GLU A 141 11.17 -19.09 -16.94
CA GLU A 141 12.04 -17.90 -16.90
C GLU A 141 11.40 -16.63 -17.45
N LYS A 142 10.53 -16.75 -18.43
CA LYS A 142 9.80 -15.60 -18.99
C LYS A 142 8.77 -15.03 -18.04
N GLY A 143 8.19 -15.84 -17.15
CA GLY A 143 7.06 -15.45 -16.31
C GLY A 143 7.43 -15.15 -14.86
N GLY A 144 8.55 -15.67 -14.37
CA GLY A 144 8.95 -15.52 -12.97
C GLY A 144 10.45 -15.42 -12.75
N LEU A 145 10.81 -14.86 -11.61
CA LEU A 145 12.16 -14.85 -11.06
C LEU A 145 12.18 -15.82 -9.88
N THR A 146 13.04 -16.82 -9.94
CA THR A 146 13.27 -17.76 -8.82
C THR A 146 14.38 -17.23 -7.93
N ILE A 147 14.11 -17.14 -6.64
CA ILE A 147 15.04 -16.74 -5.59
C ILE A 147 15.34 -17.98 -4.75
N SER A 148 16.52 -18.55 -4.95
CA SER A 148 16.96 -19.77 -4.22
C SER A 148 17.66 -19.45 -2.91
N ASP A 149 18.14 -18.24 -2.73
CA ASP A 149 18.72 -17.74 -1.49
C ASP A 149 18.02 -16.45 -1.03
N PRO A 150 16.94 -16.58 -0.26
CA PRO A 150 16.12 -15.45 0.17
C PRO A 150 16.90 -14.41 0.97
N THR A 151 17.90 -14.85 1.72
CA THR A 151 18.66 -13.98 2.63
C THR A 151 19.45 -12.89 1.89
N LYS A 152 19.88 -13.17 0.67
CA LYS A 152 20.53 -12.16 -0.20
C LYS A 152 19.63 -10.99 -0.58
N TYR A 153 18.33 -11.17 -0.45
CA TYR A 153 17.31 -10.16 -0.77
C TYR A 153 16.61 -9.64 0.50
N GLY A 154 17.14 -9.94 1.69
CA GLY A 154 16.51 -9.55 2.95
C GLY A 154 15.18 -10.25 3.25
N LEU A 155 14.88 -11.33 2.54
CA LEU A 155 13.68 -12.11 2.75
C LEU A 155 13.89 -13.14 3.87
N PRO A 156 12.83 -13.49 4.63
CA PRO A 156 12.93 -14.47 5.69
C PRO A 156 13.30 -15.85 5.12
N ARG A 157 14.10 -16.59 5.88
CA ARG A 157 14.43 -17.99 5.59
C ARG A 157 13.73 -18.88 6.61
N GLU A 158 12.65 -19.50 6.19
CA GLU A 158 11.96 -20.50 6.99
C GLU A 158 12.49 -21.88 6.62
N SER A 159 12.62 -22.77 7.63
CA SER A 159 13.19 -24.11 7.43
C SER A 159 12.41 -24.96 6.42
N GLN A 160 11.15 -24.66 6.22
CA GLN A 160 10.26 -25.39 5.33
C GLN A 160 10.05 -24.70 3.97
N PHE A 161 10.27 -23.38 3.88
CA PHE A 161 10.01 -22.58 2.69
C PHE A 161 11.23 -21.74 2.35
N ASN A 162 12.13 -22.32 1.58
CA ASN A 162 13.44 -21.72 1.28
C ASN A 162 13.55 -21.15 -0.12
N GLN A 163 12.48 -21.21 -0.89
CA GLN A 163 12.44 -20.67 -2.25
C GLN A 163 11.28 -19.68 -2.40
N PHE A 164 11.57 -18.59 -3.09
CA PHE A 164 10.57 -17.61 -3.54
C PHE A 164 10.58 -17.54 -5.05
N ILE A 165 9.40 -17.35 -5.61
CA ILE A 165 9.25 -16.91 -7.00
C ILE A 165 8.46 -15.62 -7.04
N VAL A 166 8.90 -14.69 -7.87
CA VAL A 166 8.26 -13.38 -8.06
C VAL A 166 7.90 -13.24 -9.52
N ALA A 167 6.66 -12.88 -9.81
CA ALA A 167 6.19 -12.71 -11.16
C ALA A 167 6.84 -11.49 -11.83
N LYS A 168 7.33 -11.66 -13.04
CA LYS A 168 7.92 -10.60 -13.85
C LYS A 168 6.84 -9.80 -14.60
N ASN A 169 7.08 -8.51 -14.78
CA ASN A 169 6.21 -7.65 -15.57
C ASN A 169 4.73 -7.81 -15.22
N LYS A 170 3.89 -8.06 -16.23
CA LYS A 170 2.45 -8.25 -16.09
C LYS A 170 2.02 -9.72 -15.90
N HIS A 171 2.94 -10.61 -15.56
CA HIS A 171 2.62 -12.01 -15.28
C HIS A 171 1.98 -12.17 -13.89
N PHE A 172 1.16 -13.21 -13.73
CA PHE A 172 0.63 -13.67 -12.46
C PHE A 172 0.60 -15.20 -12.42
N PHE A 173 0.70 -15.76 -11.24
CA PHE A 173 0.79 -17.21 -11.05
C PHE A 173 -0.61 -17.83 -10.89
N VAL A 174 -0.82 -18.91 -11.63
CA VAL A 174 -2.00 -19.75 -11.59
C VAL A 174 -1.62 -21.18 -11.21
#